data_1c455fcdd7a9022178f08a8d978b5370
#
_entry.id   1c455fcdd7a9022178f08a8d978b5370
#
_cell.length_a   1.000
_cell.length_b   1.000
_cell.length_c   1.000
_cell.angle_alpha   90.00
_cell.angle_beta   90.00
_cell.angle_gamma   90.00
#
_symmetry.space_group_name_H-M   'P 1'
#
loop_
_entity.id
_entity.type
_entity.pdbx_description
1 polymer ?
#
loop_
_entity_poly.entity_id
_entity_poly.type
_entity_poly.pdbx_seq_one_letter_code
_entity_poly.pdbx_strand_id
1 'polypeptide(L)'
;MARTPSSEAHEKVLEAAIQLIGERGIEGASMDAIARLAGVSKATVYNHWKDKDALCVDVVNRLRVAPPEFRSGDPKRDLLSLLTHLAQANRSARMHKLLPRIVGYAAANPRFAEAMKRNSLGPIESQILRILDEGVSQGVLPASMDLQTGLLLLLGPIMYCRMTRGKVPPNLAAEVLERFWGKWP
;
A
#
# COMPACT_ATOMS: atom_id res chain seq x y z
N MET A 1 -7.86 -24.80 12.71
CA MET A 1 -8.37 -25.17 11.38
C MET A 1 -7.19 -25.64 10.53
N ALA A 2 -7.24 -26.83 9.95
CA ALA A 2 -6.21 -27.34 9.04
C ALA A 2 -6.23 -26.51 7.74
N ARG A 3 -5.05 -26.01 7.32
CA ARG A 3 -4.90 -25.29 6.02
C ARG A 3 -5.11 -26.29 4.88
N THR A 4 -5.92 -25.92 3.89
CA THR A 4 -6.07 -26.74 2.67
C THR A 4 -4.76 -26.76 1.88
N PRO A 5 -4.43 -27.83 1.15
CA PRO A 5 -3.21 -27.91 0.32
C PRO A 5 -3.05 -26.71 -0.64
N SER A 6 -4.14 -26.17 -1.17
CA SER A 6 -4.15 -24.98 -2.03
C SER A 6 -3.73 -23.71 -1.27
N SER A 7 -4.15 -23.55 -0.02
CA SER A 7 -3.77 -22.41 0.83
C SER A 7 -2.27 -22.45 1.21
N GLU A 8 -1.71 -23.64 1.44
CA GLU A 8 -0.29 -23.79 1.74
C GLU A 8 0.59 -23.50 0.52
N ALA A 9 0.19 -23.98 -0.67
CA ALA A 9 0.88 -23.69 -1.91
C ALA A 9 0.86 -22.18 -2.23
N HIS A 10 -0.28 -21.52 -2.03
CA HIS A 10 -0.42 -20.08 -2.22
C HIS A 10 0.57 -19.30 -1.33
N GLU A 11 0.67 -19.60 -0.04
CA GLU A 11 1.62 -18.94 0.87
C GLU A 11 3.08 -19.20 0.48
N LYS A 12 3.44 -20.43 0.10
CA LYS A 12 4.79 -20.76 -0.38
C LYS A 12 5.19 -19.93 -1.61
N VAL A 13 4.27 -19.76 -2.54
CA VAL A 13 4.51 -18.94 -3.75
C VAL A 13 4.68 -17.47 -3.39
N LEU A 14 3.85 -16.92 -2.51
CA LEU A 14 4.00 -15.52 -2.07
C LEU A 14 5.34 -15.28 -1.37
N GLU A 15 5.77 -16.16 -0.46
CA GLU A 15 7.07 -16.04 0.22
C GLU A 15 8.24 -16.13 -0.77
N ALA A 16 8.19 -17.06 -1.73
CA ALA A 16 9.19 -17.17 -2.79
C ALA A 16 9.23 -15.92 -3.69
N ALA A 17 8.06 -15.37 -4.03
CA ALA A 17 7.96 -14.14 -4.80
C ALA A 17 8.55 -12.94 -4.03
N ILE A 18 8.23 -12.79 -2.74
CA ILE A 18 8.78 -11.74 -1.86
C ILE A 18 10.32 -11.81 -1.85
N GLN A 19 10.86 -13.02 -1.70
CA GLN A 19 12.30 -13.22 -1.69
C GLN A 19 12.94 -12.84 -3.04
N LEU A 20 12.47 -13.39 -4.16
CA LEU A 20 13.06 -13.15 -5.48
C LEU A 20 12.92 -11.71 -5.94
N ILE A 21 11.77 -11.08 -5.69
CA ILE A 21 11.58 -9.65 -5.98
C ILE A 21 12.53 -8.81 -5.12
N GLY A 22 12.71 -9.18 -3.86
CA GLY A 22 13.66 -8.51 -2.96
C GLY A 22 15.12 -8.64 -3.41
N GLU A 23 15.50 -9.74 -4.04
CA GLU A 23 16.85 -10.00 -4.52
C GLU A 23 17.11 -9.40 -5.92
N ARG A 24 16.18 -9.62 -6.86
CA ARG A 24 16.39 -9.43 -8.31
C ARG A 24 15.49 -8.36 -8.94
N GLY A 25 14.59 -7.77 -8.18
CA GLY A 25 13.53 -6.90 -8.70
C GLY A 25 12.39 -7.69 -9.35
N ILE A 26 11.31 -6.98 -9.70
CA ILE A 26 10.13 -7.59 -10.31
C ILE A 26 10.46 -8.18 -11.69
N GLU A 27 11.30 -7.48 -12.48
CA GLU A 27 11.69 -7.94 -13.81
C GLU A 27 12.47 -9.24 -13.76
N GLY A 28 13.42 -9.37 -12.81
CA GLY A 28 14.23 -10.56 -12.61
C GLY A 28 13.55 -11.74 -11.92
N ALA A 29 12.35 -11.55 -11.37
CA ALA A 29 11.55 -12.58 -10.74
C ALA A 29 10.58 -13.21 -11.77
N SER A 30 11.00 -14.28 -12.45
CA SER A 30 10.10 -15.00 -13.36
C SER A 30 9.15 -15.94 -12.62
N MET A 31 7.94 -16.18 -13.17
CA MET A 31 6.97 -17.14 -12.63
C MET A 31 7.58 -18.53 -12.45
N ASP A 32 8.46 -18.95 -13.37
CA ASP A 32 9.18 -20.23 -13.31
C ASP A 32 10.19 -20.30 -12.16
N ALA A 33 10.92 -19.22 -11.93
CA ALA A 33 11.87 -19.13 -10.81
C ALA A 33 11.12 -19.14 -9.46
N ILE A 34 9.98 -18.46 -9.40
CA ILE A 34 9.12 -18.43 -8.21
C ILE A 34 8.56 -19.84 -7.93
N ALA A 35 8.01 -20.53 -8.95
CA ALA A 35 7.49 -21.89 -8.82
C ALA A 35 8.57 -22.85 -8.28
N ARG A 36 9.77 -22.78 -8.85
CA ARG A 36 10.92 -23.60 -8.44
C ARG A 36 11.33 -23.33 -6.98
N LEU A 37 11.43 -22.07 -6.60
CA LEU A 37 11.80 -21.69 -5.23
C LEU A 37 10.73 -22.08 -4.23
N ALA A 38 9.45 -21.98 -4.62
CA ALA A 38 8.31 -22.37 -3.78
C ALA A 38 8.14 -23.91 -3.66
N GLY A 39 8.84 -24.70 -4.49
CA GLY A 39 8.68 -26.15 -4.52
C GLY A 39 7.31 -26.61 -5.04
N VAL A 40 6.70 -25.84 -5.95
CA VAL A 40 5.41 -26.16 -6.56
C VAL A 40 5.51 -26.25 -8.09
N SER A 41 4.50 -26.87 -8.72
CA SER A 41 4.44 -26.91 -10.19
C SER A 41 4.12 -25.54 -10.78
N LYS A 42 4.57 -25.27 -12.03
CA LYS A 42 4.16 -24.08 -12.78
C LYS A 42 2.63 -23.97 -12.87
N ALA A 43 1.96 -25.08 -13.13
CA ALA A 43 0.50 -25.15 -13.22
C ALA A 43 -0.14 -24.66 -11.91
N THR A 44 0.43 -25.02 -10.74
CA THR A 44 -0.04 -24.54 -9.45
C THR A 44 0.03 -23.00 -9.34
N VAL A 45 1.13 -22.40 -9.82
CA VAL A 45 1.27 -20.95 -9.80
C VAL A 45 0.26 -20.28 -10.72
N TYR A 46 0.13 -20.75 -11.97
CA TYR A 46 -0.80 -20.19 -12.95
C TYR A 46 -2.28 -20.42 -12.63
N ASN A 47 -2.61 -21.42 -11.81
CA ASN A 47 -3.96 -21.61 -11.29
C ASN A 47 -4.36 -20.52 -10.27
N HIS A 48 -3.40 -19.89 -9.59
CA HIS A 48 -3.66 -18.80 -8.63
C HIS A 48 -3.49 -17.41 -9.24
N TRP A 49 -2.51 -17.23 -10.13
CA TRP A 49 -2.19 -15.94 -10.74
C TRP A 49 -2.02 -16.07 -12.24
N LYS A 50 -2.86 -15.35 -12.98
CA LYS A 50 -2.83 -15.35 -14.46
C LYS A 50 -1.50 -14.87 -15.04
N ASP A 51 -0.82 -13.96 -14.33
CA ASP A 51 0.43 -13.33 -14.74
C ASP A 51 1.25 -12.85 -13.53
N LYS A 52 2.46 -12.40 -13.80
CA LYS A 52 3.38 -11.87 -12.79
C LYS A 52 2.84 -10.61 -12.10
N ASP A 53 2.11 -9.76 -12.81
CA ASP A 53 1.56 -8.53 -12.26
C ASP A 53 0.51 -8.84 -11.18
N ALA A 54 -0.37 -9.81 -11.44
CA ALA A 54 -1.34 -10.27 -10.46
C ALA A 54 -0.67 -10.83 -9.19
N LEU A 55 0.40 -11.64 -9.36
CA LEU A 55 1.18 -12.14 -8.25
C LEU A 55 1.86 -11.01 -7.45
N CYS A 56 2.44 -10.02 -8.15
CA CYS A 56 3.08 -8.88 -7.49
C CYS A 56 2.09 -8.01 -6.69
N VAL A 57 0.86 -7.83 -7.19
CA VAL A 57 -0.21 -7.16 -6.43
C VAL A 57 -0.52 -7.90 -5.14
N ASP A 58 -0.62 -9.22 -5.17
CA ASP A 58 -0.85 -10.04 -3.99
C ASP A 58 0.33 -10.01 -3.02
N VAL A 59 1.57 -9.98 -3.52
CA VAL A 59 2.77 -9.78 -2.70
C VAL A 59 2.67 -8.45 -1.92
N VAL A 60 2.25 -7.38 -2.58
CA VAL A 60 2.06 -6.09 -1.92
C VAL A 60 0.96 -6.16 -0.86
N ASN A 61 -0.18 -6.75 -1.20
CA ASN A 61 -1.32 -6.90 -0.28
C ASN A 61 -0.95 -7.77 0.93
N ARG A 62 -0.18 -8.83 0.73
CA ARG A 62 0.32 -9.72 1.80
C ARG A 62 1.25 -9.01 2.79
N LEU A 63 2.05 -8.06 2.31
CA LEU A 63 3.00 -7.31 3.12
C LEU A 63 2.39 -6.06 3.77
N ARG A 64 1.23 -5.63 3.30
CA ARG A 64 0.53 -4.47 3.84
C ARG A 64 -0.38 -4.86 4.99
N VAL A 65 -0.44 -3.98 5.97
CA VAL A 65 -1.50 -3.99 6.97
C VAL A 65 -2.56 -3.01 6.49
N ALA A 66 -3.71 -3.53 6.08
CA ALA A 66 -4.84 -2.67 5.70
C ALA A 66 -5.29 -1.85 6.91
N PRO A 67 -5.50 -0.54 6.77
CA PRO A 67 -6.05 0.24 7.87
C PRO A 67 -7.49 -0.19 8.16
N PRO A 68 -7.91 -0.18 9.43
CA PRO A 68 -9.32 -0.28 9.76
C PRO A 68 -10.06 0.96 9.24
N GLU A 69 -11.37 0.87 9.12
CA GLU A 69 -12.17 2.05 8.85
C GLU A 69 -12.26 2.95 10.09
N PHE A 70 -11.95 4.23 9.89
CA PHE A 70 -12.10 5.26 10.92
C PHE A 70 -13.36 6.07 10.63
N ARG A 71 -14.32 6.06 11.58
CA ARG A 71 -15.64 6.69 11.48
C ARG A 71 -16.07 7.24 12.85
N SER A 72 -15.24 8.08 13.47
CA SER A 72 -15.57 8.67 14.79
C SER A 72 -16.56 9.83 14.71
N GLY A 73 -16.82 10.37 13.51
CA GLY A 73 -17.58 11.58 13.31
C GLY A 73 -16.75 12.88 13.42
N ASP A 74 -15.48 12.76 13.78
CA ASP A 74 -14.50 13.86 13.79
C ASP A 74 -13.48 13.63 12.68
N PRO A 75 -13.55 14.36 11.55
CA PRO A 75 -12.67 14.19 10.41
C PRO A 75 -11.19 14.37 10.74
N LYS A 76 -10.85 15.31 11.64
CA LYS A 76 -9.45 15.55 12.04
C LYS A 76 -8.90 14.37 12.81
N ARG A 77 -9.67 13.82 13.75
CA ARG A 77 -9.31 12.64 14.53
C ARG A 77 -9.18 11.39 13.65
N ASP A 78 -10.09 11.22 12.72
CA ASP A 78 -10.09 10.08 11.81
C ASP A 78 -8.89 10.11 10.86
N LEU A 79 -8.57 11.28 10.29
CA LEU A 79 -7.34 11.46 9.50
C LEU A 79 -6.08 11.21 10.32
N LEU A 80 -6.00 11.72 11.56
CA LEU A 80 -4.85 11.46 12.43
C LEU A 80 -4.66 9.97 12.66
N SER A 81 -5.74 9.27 12.98
CA SER A 81 -5.72 7.82 13.23
C SER A 81 -5.27 7.04 11.99
N LEU A 82 -5.82 7.39 10.83
CA LEU A 82 -5.47 6.76 9.55
C LEU A 82 -4.00 7.03 9.16
N LEU A 83 -3.55 8.27 9.20
CA LEU A 83 -2.17 8.64 8.87
C LEU A 83 -1.17 8.02 9.84
N THR A 84 -1.51 7.96 11.14
CA THR A 84 -0.69 7.29 12.15
C THR A 84 -0.59 5.79 11.87
N HIS A 85 -1.71 5.14 11.56
CA HIS A 85 -1.71 3.74 11.15
C HIS A 85 -0.83 3.53 9.92
N LEU A 86 -1.00 4.35 8.88
CA LEU A 86 -0.18 4.28 7.67
C LEU A 86 1.31 4.52 7.97
N ALA A 87 1.65 5.48 8.82
CA ALA A 87 3.04 5.76 9.19
C ALA A 87 3.68 4.60 9.97
N GLN A 88 2.89 3.89 10.78
CA GLN A 88 3.35 2.76 11.60
C GLN A 88 3.24 1.41 10.90
N ALA A 89 2.27 1.24 10.00
CA ALA A 89 2.13 0.04 9.20
C ALA A 89 3.37 -0.18 8.31
N ASN A 90 3.65 -1.43 8.00
CA ASN A 90 4.75 -1.80 7.10
C ASN A 90 6.17 -1.43 7.60
N ARG A 91 6.40 -1.54 8.92
CA ARG A 91 7.76 -1.44 9.49
C ARG A 91 8.63 -2.65 9.15
N SER A 92 8.13 -3.62 8.37
CA SER A 92 8.93 -4.77 8.00
C SER A 92 10.10 -4.38 7.10
N ALA A 93 11.30 -4.88 7.41
CA ALA A 93 12.48 -4.69 6.57
C ALA A 93 12.27 -5.20 5.13
N ARG A 94 11.35 -6.15 4.93
CA ARG A 94 10.97 -6.68 3.61
C ARG A 94 10.26 -5.63 2.76
N MET A 95 9.28 -4.90 3.31
CA MET A 95 8.56 -3.86 2.57
C MET A 95 9.50 -2.70 2.17
N HIS A 96 10.44 -2.33 3.03
CA HIS A 96 11.42 -1.27 2.70
C HIS A 96 12.26 -1.61 1.48
N LYS A 97 12.67 -2.87 1.34
CA LYS A 97 13.43 -3.33 0.16
C LYS A 97 12.59 -3.41 -1.10
N LEU A 98 11.31 -3.73 -0.95
CA LEU A 98 10.40 -3.97 -2.06
C LEU A 98 9.74 -2.69 -2.60
N LEU A 99 9.40 -1.74 -1.74
CA LEU A 99 8.65 -0.55 -2.13
C LEU A 99 9.29 0.26 -3.27
N PRO A 100 10.60 0.59 -3.25
CA PRO A 100 11.22 1.32 -4.36
C PRO A 100 11.17 0.54 -5.68
N ARG A 101 11.30 -0.80 -5.61
CA ARG A 101 11.24 -1.67 -6.79
C ARG A 101 9.82 -1.73 -7.37
N ILE A 102 8.82 -1.81 -6.50
CA ILE A 102 7.40 -1.79 -6.87
C ILE A 102 7.04 -0.47 -7.54
N VAL A 103 7.44 0.65 -6.94
CA VAL A 103 7.17 1.99 -7.49
C VAL A 103 7.89 2.20 -8.82
N GLY A 104 9.16 1.80 -8.92
CA GLY A 104 9.91 1.87 -10.18
C GLY A 104 9.27 1.03 -11.29
N TYR A 105 8.85 -0.19 -10.96
CA TYR A 105 8.15 -1.06 -11.91
C TYR A 105 6.79 -0.48 -12.33
N ALA A 106 6.02 0.06 -11.39
CA ALA A 106 4.74 0.70 -11.67
C ALA A 106 4.90 1.93 -12.60
N ALA A 107 5.96 2.72 -12.41
CA ALA A 107 6.25 3.87 -13.27
C ALA A 107 6.51 3.48 -14.74
N ALA A 108 7.10 2.31 -14.97
CA ALA A 108 7.39 1.78 -16.30
C ALA A 108 6.25 0.91 -16.90
N ASN A 109 5.30 0.46 -16.07
CA ASN A 109 4.27 -0.51 -16.46
C ASN A 109 2.87 -0.03 -16.10
N PRO A 110 2.18 0.72 -16.99
CA PRO A 110 0.87 1.34 -16.69
C PRO A 110 -0.21 0.34 -16.27
N ARG A 111 -0.21 -0.88 -16.85
CA ARG A 111 -1.17 -1.95 -16.48
C ARG A 111 -0.99 -2.40 -15.02
N PHE A 112 0.26 -2.55 -14.59
CA PHE A 112 0.57 -2.87 -13.21
C PHE A 112 0.22 -1.72 -12.27
N ALA A 113 0.53 -0.48 -12.64
CA ALA A 113 0.17 0.71 -11.87
C ALA A 113 -1.35 0.78 -11.64
N GLU A 114 -2.14 0.54 -12.69
CA GLU A 114 -3.60 0.51 -12.59
C GLU A 114 -4.12 -0.63 -11.69
N ALA A 115 -3.54 -1.83 -11.80
CA ALA A 115 -3.88 -2.95 -10.93
C ALA A 115 -3.53 -2.65 -9.46
N MET A 116 -2.38 -2.03 -9.20
CA MET A 116 -1.96 -1.57 -7.88
C MET A 116 -2.91 -0.51 -7.32
N LYS A 117 -3.31 0.46 -8.14
CA LYS A 117 -4.27 1.49 -7.75
C LYS A 117 -5.59 0.85 -7.32
N ARG A 118 -6.19 -0.02 -8.14
CA ARG A 118 -7.48 -0.66 -7.83
C ARG A 118 -7.43 -1.54 -6.57
N ASN A 119 -6.42 -2.39 -6.45
CA ASN A 119 -6.42 -3.47 -5.46
C ASN A 119 -5.66 -3.16 -4.18
N SER A 120 -4.81 -2.14 -4.21
CA SER A 120 -3.93 -1.84 -3.07
C SER A 120 -4.05 -0.41 -2.56
N LEU A 121 -3.91 0.60 -3.41
CA LEU A 121 -3.91 2.01 -2.99
C LEU A 121 -5.31 2.58 -2.87
N GLY A 122 -6.20 2.25 -3.81
CA GLY A 122 -7.55 2.81 -3.90
C GLY A 122 -8.36 2.75 -2.61
N PRO A 123 -8.38 1.65 -1.85
CA PRO A 123 -9.10 1.61 -0.58
C PRO A 123 -8.62 2.65 0.44
N ILE A 124 -7.31 2.94 0.48
CA ILE A 124 -6.74 3.98 1.36
C ILE A 124 -7.10 5.37 0.86
N GLU A 125 -6.90 5.60 -0.45
CA GLU A 125 -7.24 6.87 -1.09
C GLU A 125 -8.72 7.19 -0.90
N SER A 126 -9.60 6.22 -1.13
CA SER A 126 -11.06 6.37 -0.92
C SER A 126 -11.40 6.72 0.53
N GLN A 127 -10.71 6.13 1.51
CA GLN A 127 -10.96 6.44 2.91
C GLN A 127 -10.53 7.88 3.25
N ILE A 128 -9.36 8.33 2.76
CA ILE A 128 -8.90 9.71 2.96
C ILE A 128 -9.85 10.70 2.29
N LEU A 129 -10.22 10.45 1.03
CA LEU A 129 -11.13 11.32 0.29
C LEU A 129 -12.49 11.43 0.97
N ARG A 130 -13.05 10.33 1.47
CA ARG A 130 -14.29 10.34 2.25
C ARG A 130 -14.16 11.20 3.51
N ILE A 131 -13.09 11.05 4.28
CA ILE A 131 -12.90 11.83 5.51
C ILE A 131 -12.70 13.32 5.20
N LEU A 132 -12.00 13.66 4.12
CA LEU A 132 -11.87 15.05 3.66
C LEU A 132 -13.21 15.63 3.24
N ASP A 133 -14.03 14.88 2.50
CA ASP A 133 -15.37 15.29 2.08
C ASP A 133 -16.31 15.48 3.29
N GLU A 134 -16.24 14.62 4.29
CA GLU A 134 -16.92 14.80 5.56
C GLU A 134 -16.49 16.10 6.28
N GLY A 135 -15.18 16.41 6.25
CA GLY A 135 -14.65 17.66 6.81
C GLY A 135 -15.16 18.91 6.09
N VAL A 136 -15.26 18.87 4.76
CA VAL A 136 -15.87 19.94 3.97
C VAL A 136 -17.37 20.06 4.29
N SER A 137 -18.08 18.95 4.33
CA SER A 137 -19.53 18.92 4.62
C SER A 137 -19.87 19.45 6.02
N GLN A 138 -18.98 19.24 7.01
CA GLN A 138 -19.11 19.76 8.37
C GLN A 138 -18.64 21.22 8.51
N GLY A 139 -18.10 21.83 7.47
CA GLY A 139 -17.56 23.18 7.48
C GLY A 139 -16.24 23.35 8.26
N VAL A 140 -15.57 22.25 8.62
CA VAL A 140 -14.25 22.29 9.30
C VAL A 140 -13.08 22.32 8.29
N LEU A 141 -13.38 22.09 7.01
CA LEU A 141 -12.50 22.32 5.88
C LEU A 141 -13.21 23.22 4.86
N PRO A 142 -12.45 24.03 4.08
CA PRO A 142 -13.07 24.98 3.14
C PRO A 142 -13.82 24.26 2.01
N ALA A 143 -14.97 24.81 1.63
CA ALA A 143 -15.79 24.29 0.53
C ALA A 143 -15.05 24.29 -0.83
N SER A 144 -14.02 25.14 -0.96
CA SER A 144 -13.20 25.24 -2.18
C SER A 144 -12.03 24.28 -2.21
N MET A 145 -11.91 23.38 -1.23
CA MET A 145 -10.80 22.42 -1.16
C MET A 145 -10.86 21.43 -2.32
N ASP A 146 -9.75 21.31 -3.05
CA ASP A 146 -9.53 20.17 -3.93
C ASP A 146 -9.11 18.95 -3.11
N LEU A 147 -10.03 17.97 -3.01
CA LEU A 147 -9.83 16.74 -2.23
C LEU A 147 -8.64 15.92 -2.73
N GLN A 148 -8.35 15.94 -4.04
CA GLN A 148 -7.21 15.21 -4.59
C GLN A 148 -5.88 15.84 -4.17
N THR A 149 -5.79 17.17 -4.19
CA THR A 149 -4.64 17.89 -3.65
C THR A 149 -4.49 17.63 -2.16
N GLY A 150 -5.59 17.63 -1.40
CA GLY A 150 -5.60 17.27 0.02
C GLY A 150 -5.03 15.87 0.28
N LEU A 151 -5.48 14.88 -0.49
CA LEU A 151 -4.95 13.52 -0.44
C LEU A 151 -3.43 13.48 -0.65
N LEU A 152 -2.94 14.17 -1.67
CA LEU A 152 -1.51 14.19 -2.01
C LEU A 152 -0.67 14.87 -0.92
N LEU A 153 -1.15 15.96 -0.35
CA LEU A 153 -0.48 16.66 0.75
C LEU A 153 -0.38 15.80 2.02
N LEU A 154 -1.40 14.98 2.30
CA LEU A 154 -1.42 14.12 3.48
C LEU A 154 -0.57 12.87 3.31
N LEU A 155 -0.62 12.20 2.15
CA LEU A 155 0.14 10.98 1.90
C LEU A 155 1.58 11.21 1.46
N GLY A 156 1.85 12.29 0.73
CA GLY A 156 3.13 12.56 0.10
C GLY A 156 4.31 12.49 1.08
N PRO A 157 4.29 13.19 2.22
CA PRO A 157 5.39 13.16 3.19
C PRO A 157 5.68 11.77 3.75
N ILE A 158 4.63 10.97 4.03
CA ILE A 158 4.77 9.59 4.52
C ILE A 158 5.43 8.72 3.44
N MET A 159 4.94 8.82 2.21
CA MET A 159 5.47 8.05 1.08
C MET A 159 6.92 8.46 0.76
N TYR A 160 7.21 9.76 0.76
CA TYR A 160 8.57 10.27 0.58
C TYR A 160 9.55 9.68 1.60
N CYS A 161 9.21 9.72 2.89
CA CYS A 161 10.05 9.15 3.93
C CYS A 161 10.26 7.64 3.75
N ARG A 162 9.22 6.91 3.36
CA ARG A 162 9.32 5.47 3.10
C ARG A 162 10.25 5.14 1.95
N MET A 163 10.14 5.88 0.85
CA MET A 163 10.95 5.63 -0.35
C MET A 163 12.42 6.01 -0.16
N THR A 164 12.70 7.11 0.54
CA THR A 164 14.05 7.68 0.62
C THR A 164 14.80 7.30 1.88
N ARG A 165 14.10 7.12 3.01
CA ARG A 165 14.70 6.90 4.33
C ARG A 165 14.40 5.52 4.91
N GLY A 166 13.49 4.76 4.29
CA GLY A 166 13.05 3.44 4.77
C GLY A 166 12.27 3.46 6.09
N LYS A 167 12.14 4.61 6.75
CA LYS A 167 11.41 4.80 8.01
C LYS A 167 10.65 6.12 8.00
N VAL A 168 9.52 6.13 8.66
CA VAL A 168 8.70 7.33 8.88
C VAL A 168 8.96 7.83 10.31
N PRO A 169 9.27 9.12 10.52
CA PRO A 169 9.39 9.70 11.86
C PRO A 169 8.12 9.48 12.68
N PRO A 170 8.21 9.19 13.98
CA PRO A 170 7.03 8.85 14.81
C PRO A 170 5.94 9.91 14.79
N ASN A 171 6.33 11.19 14.77
CA ASN A 171 5.40 12.33 14.89
C ASN A 171 4.97 12.88 13.52
N LEU A 172 5.48 12.33 12.40
CA LEU A 172 5.24 12.90 11.07
C LEU A 172 3.75 13.01 10.74
N ALA A 173 2.96 12.00 11.07
CA ALA A 173 1.52 11.98 10.80
C ALA A 173 0.82 13.17 11.50
N ALA A 174 1.12 13.40 12.78
CA ALA A 174 0.55 14.52 13.53
C ALA A 174 1.04 15.88 12.98
N GLU A 175 2.34 16.00 12.70
CA GLU A 175 2.91 17.24 12.16
C GLU A 175 2.34 17.60 10.78
N VAL A 176 2.16 16.61 9.89
CA VAL A 176 1.56 16.82 8.58
C VAL A 176 0.11 17.28 8.74
N LEU A 177 -0.66 16.60 9.59
CA LEU A 177 -2.06 16.93 9.80
C LEU A 177 -2.23 18.32 10.43
N GLU A 178 -1.44 18.69 11.44
CA GLU A 178 -1.51 20.00 12.06
C GLU A 178 -1.20 21.14 11.07
N ARG A 179 -0.17 20.95 10.23
CA ARG A 179 0.15 21.93 9.18
C ARG A 179 -0.89 21.98 8.08
N PHE A 180 -1.48 20.86 7.74
CA PHE A 180 -2.58 20.78 6.79
C PHE A 180 -3.82 21.49 7.32
N TRP A 181 -4.22 21.19 8.56
CA TRP A 181 -5.44 21.71 9.17
C TRP A 181 -5.34 23.19 9.58
N GLY A 182 -4.16 23.63 10.04
CA GLY A 182 -3.94 25.01 10.54
C GLY A 182 -3.76 26.08 9.45
N LYS A 183 -3.84 25.72 8.17
CA LYS A 183 -3.65 26.67 7.05
C LYS A 183 -4.94 27.16 6.39
N TRP A 184 -6.06 26.67 6.83
CA TRP A 184 -7.34 27.09 6.28
C TRP A 184 -7.93 28.19 7.15
N PRO A 185 -8.18 29.41 6.59
CA PRO A 185 -8.78 30.50 7.33
C PRO A 185 -10.22 30.22 7.73
#